data_843a15d54dc3f721e5b91aeccb4c8ffa
#
_entry.id   843a15d54dc3f721e5b91aeccb4c8ffa
#
_cell.length_a   1.000
_cell.length_b   1.000
_cell.length_c   1.000
_cell.angle_alpha   90.00
_cell.angle_beta   90.00
_cell.angle_gamma   90.00
#
_symmetry.space_group_name_H-M   'P 1'
#
loop_
_entity.id
_entity.type
_entity.pdbx_description
1 polymer ?
#
loop_
_entity_poly.entity_id
_entity_poly.type
_entity_poly.pdbx_seq_one_letter_code
_entity_poly.pdbx_strand_id
1 'polypeptide(L)'
;MKIVTFNVRCQWDKDGINSFIHRIGLIYDKIGLENPDVIAFQEMTAKHLDVLKKLLPEYEFFGSGRLADYSSEGLYTAYKKDRYLSVKNRIFWISDTPEVPESKFACQSIFPRICIETKLFDKNTKKCVNVYNVHLAIGD
;
A
#
# COMPACT_ATOMS: atom_id res chain seq x y z
N MET A 1 -7.66 7.85 -15.47
CA MET A 1 -7.09 7.44 -14.17
C MET A 1 -5.68 6.94 -14.41
N LYS A 2 -4.70 7.46 -13.69
CA LYS A 2 -3.31 7.00 -13.68
C LYS A 2 -3.04 6.27 -12.37
N ILE A 3 -2.61 5.02 -12.44
CA ILE A 3 -2.25 4.20 -11.28
C ILE A 3 -0.77 3.92 -11.31
N VAL A 4 -0.11 4.05 -10.17
CA VAL A 4 1.30 3.71 -9.96
C VAL A 4 1.40 2.62 -8.91
N THR A 5 2.21 1.61 -9.14
CA THR A 5 2.66 0.65 -8.12
C THR A 5 4.05 1.02 -7.67
N PHE A 6 4.28 1.06 -6.36
CA PHE A 6 5.52 1.57 -5.81
C PHE A 6 5.95 0.80 -4.55
N ASN A 7 6.89 -0.12 -4.71
CA ASN A 7 7.58 -0.72 -3.57
C ASN A 7 8.56 0.32 -3.01
N VAL A 8 8.30 0.77 -1.79
CA VAL A 8 9.13 1.81 -1.12
C VAL A 8 10.30 1.23 -0.36
N ARG A 9 10.45 -0.09 -0.34
CA ARG A 9 11.42 -0.84 0.46
C ARG A 9 11.26 -0.58 1.96
N CYS A 10 10.96 -1.62 2.71
CA CYS A 10 10.85 -1.53 4.16
C CYS A 10 12.15 -1.03 4.79
N GLN A 11 12.05 -0.50 5.98
CA GLN A 11 13.20 0.04 6.70
C GLN A 11 14.02 -1.09 7.31
N TRP A 12 15.28 -1.19 6.90
CA TRP A 12 16.30 -2.05 7.50
C TRP A 12 17.41 -1.21 8.10
N ASP A 13 17.84 -1.52 9.30
CA ASP A 13 18.91 -0.77 9.99
C ASP A 13 20.23 -0.80 9.22
N LYS A 14 20.44 -1.82 8.37
CA LYS A 14 21.64 -1.98 7.55
C LYS A 14 21.61 -1.25 6.21
N ASP A 15 20.53 -0.55 5.87
CA ASP A 15 20.41 0.13 4.57
C ASP A 15 21.31 1.37 4.44
N GLY A 16 21.85 1.91 5.53
CA GLY A 16 22.76 3.05 5.50
C GLY A 16 22.19 4.22 4.69
N ILE A 17 22.95 4.66 3.67
CA ILE A 17 22.53 5.75 2.77
C ILE A 17 21.30 5.40 1.91
N ASN A 18 20.93 4.14 1.80
CA ASN A 18 19.74 3.68 1.09
C ASN A 18 18.52 3.55 2.00
N SER A 19 18.62 3.96 3.27
CA SER A 19 17.48 3.93 4.18
C SER A 19 16.37 4.87 3.70
N PHE A 20 15.14 4.63 4.16
CA PHE A 20 13.97 5.40 3.76
C PHE A 20 14.16 6.91 3.95
N ILE A 21 14.77 7.32 5.07
CA ILE A 21 14.94 8.75 5.37
C ILE A 21 15.79 9.49 4.31
N HIS A 22 16.75 8.80 3.70
CA HIS A 22 17.58 9.39 2.64
C HIS A 22 16.91 9.33 1.26
N ARG A 23 15.89 8.48 1.08
CA ARG A 23 15.16 8.31 -0.18
C ARG A 23 13.85 9.07 -0.24
N ILE A 24 13.37 9.62 0.89
CA ILE A 24 12.04 10.23 0.98
C ILE A 24 11.85 11.38 -0.01
N GLY A 25 12.89 12.21 -0.20
CA GLY A 25 12.86 13.30 -1.18
C GLY A 25 12.65 12.78 -2.61
N LEU A 26 13.40 11.74 -2.99
CA LEU A 26 13.29 11.11 -4.31
C LEU A 26 11.92 10.45 -4.52
N ILE A 27 11.36 9.84 -3.46
CA ILE A 27 10.00 9.27 -3.51
C ILE A 27 8.97 10.38 -3.74
N TYR A 28 9.08 11.46 -2.98
CA TYR A 28 8.18 12.62 -3.11
C TYR A 28 8.25 13.24 -4.51
N ASP A 29 9.47 13.52 -5.00
CA ASP A 29 9.70 14.10 -6.32
C ASP A 29 9.15 13.20 -7.43
N LYS A 30 9.37 11.88 -7.31
CA LYS A 30 8.85 10.92 -8.28
C LYS A 30 7.32 10.89 -8.30
N ILE A 31 6.68 10.93 -7.15
CA ILE A 31 5.22 11.00 -7.06
C ILE A 31 4.70 12.33 -7.64
N GLY A 32 5.36 13.44 -7.33
CA GLY A 32 5.04 14.75 -7.89
C GLY A 32 5.14 14.79 -9.42
N LEU A 33 6.23 14.24 -9.97
CA LEU A 33 6.45 14.16 -11.40
C LEU A 33 5.39 13.29 -12.11
N GLU A 34 5.08 12.13 -11.54
CA GLU A 34 4.10 11.22 -12.12
C GLU A 34 2.66 11.70 -11.89
N ASN A 35 2.42 12.44 -10.82
CA ASN A 35 1.12 12.96 -10.43
C ASN A 35 -0.03 11.93 -10.54
N PRO A 36 0.10 10.74 -9.92
CA PRO A 36 -0.84 9.65 -10.09
C PRO A 36 -2.18 9.95 -9.40
N ASP A 37 -3.24 9.36 -9.92
CA ASP A 37 -4.56 9.37 -9.27
C ASP A 37 -4.63 8.42 -8.09
N VAL A 38 -3.96 7.26 -8.23
CA VAL A 38 -3.92 6.19 -7.24
C VAL A 38 -2.49 5.63 -7.16
N ILE A 39 -2.04 5.33 -5.94
CA ILE A 39 -0.73 4.72 -5.69
C ILE A 39 -0.93 3.44 -4.86
N ALA A 40 -0.47 2.32 -5.37
CA ALA A 40 -0.37 1.07 -4.64
C ALA A 40 1.05 0.93 -4.07
N PHE A 41 1.19 1.17 -2.77
CA PHE A 41 2.46 1.06 -2.07
C PHE A 41 2.66 -0.34 -1.48
N GLN A 42 3.88 -0.87 -1.59
CA GLN A 42 4.32 -2.11 -0.95
C GLN A 42 5.50 -1.83 0.00
N GLU A 43 5.69 -2.73 0.95
CA GLU A 43 6.73 -2.67 1.99
C GLU A 43 6.66 -1.43 2.90
N MET A 44 5.48 -0.83 3.02
CA MET A 44 5.29 0.28 3.94
C MET A 44 5.18 -0.18 5.39
N THR A 45 5.79 0.58 6.29
CA THR A 45 5.57 0.50 7.74
C THR A 45 4.74 1.70 8.22
N ALA A 46 4.29 1.67 9.48
CA ALA A 46 3.60 2.82 10.09
C ALA A 46 4.43 4.12 10.00
N LYS A 47 5.76 4.03 10.14
CA LYS A 47 6.66 5.19 10.01
C LYS A 47 6.64 5.79 8.61
N HIS A 48 6.64 4.94 7.56
CA HIS A 48 6.50 5.40 6.17
C HIS A 48 5.17 6.11 5.99
N LEU A 49 4.08 5.54 6.51
CA LEU A 49 2.75 6.11 6.41
C LEU A 49 2.67 7.50 7.04
N ASP A 50 3.20 7.66 8.27
CA ASP A 50 3.17 8.93 9.00
C ASP A 50 3.90 10.04 8.23
N VAL A 51 5.03 9.72 7.61
CA VAL A 51 5.80 10.68 6.81
C VAL A 51 5.09 10.99 5.50
N LEU A 52 4.64 9.96 4.76
CA LEU A 52 4.00 10.16 3.46
C LEU A 52 2.65 10.88 3.58
N LYS A 53 1.86 10.66 4.63
CA LYS A 53 0.63 11.42 4.88
C LYS A 53 0.89 12.92 5.06
N LYS A 54 2.00 13.30 5.67
CA LYS A 54 2.38 14.71 5.84
C LYS A 54 2.86 15.34 4.54
N LEU A 55 3.59 14.58 3.71
CA LEU A 55 4.15 15.07 2.45
C LEU A 55 3.14 15.07 1.30
N LEU A 56 2.12 14.23 1.36
CA LEU A 56 1.11 14.04 0.32
C LEU A 56 -0.30 14.31 0.89
N PRO A 57 -0.57 15.55 1.36
CA PRO A 57 -1.84 15.87 2.03
C PRO A 57 -3.06 15.79 1.10
N GLU A 58 -2.85 15.79 -0.22
CA GLU A 58 -3.89 15.64 -1.23
C GLU A 58 -4.36 14.19 -1.40
N TYR A 59 -3.62 13.21 -0.85
CA TYR A 59 -3.99 11.79 -0.89
C TYR A 59 -4.65 11.34 0.41
N GLU A 60 -5.64 10.46 0.27
CA GLU A 60 -6.16 9.64 1.36
C GLU A 60 -5.50 8.26 1.30
N PHE A 61 -5.19 7.66 2.46
CA PHE A 61 -4.49 6.39 2.56
C PHE A 61 -5.35 5.35 3.28
N PHE A 62 -5.42 4.14 2.72
CA PHE A 62 -5.98 2.97 3.36
C PHE A 62 -5.04 1.78 3.20
N GLY A 63 -4.83 1.04 4.28
CA GLY A 63 -3.97 -0.14 4.28
C GLY A 63 -3.50 -0.51 5.68
N SER A 64 -2.62 -1.50 5.76
CA SER A 64 -2.16 -2.06 7.01
C SER A 64 -0.88 -2.85 6.85
N GLY A 65 -0.20 -3.13 7.97
CA GLY A 65 0.79 -4.19 8.08
C GLY A 65 0.15 -5.58 7.94
N ARG A 66 0.96 -6.59 7.68
CA ARG A 66 0.50 -7.94 7.34
C ARG A 66 0.29 -8.89 8.52
N LEU A 67 0.69 -8.50 9.75
CA LEU A 67 0.51 -9.32 10.95
C LEU A 67 -0.90 -9.15 11.53
N ALA A 68 -1.28 -10.04 12.46
CA ALA A 68 -2.62 -10.04 13.08
C ALA A 68 -2.92 -8.76 13.85
N ASP A 69 -1.90 -8.13 14.43
CA ASP A 69 -1.97 -6.83 15.11
C ASP A 69 -1.83 -5.63 14.15
N TYR A 70 -1.85 -5.90 12.84
CA TYR A 70 -1.65 -4.92 11.77
C TYR A 70 -0.28 -4.23 11.78
N SER A 71 0.69 -4.77 12.47
CA SER A 71 2.07 -4.29 12.51
C SER A 71 2.91 -4.85 11.33
N SER A 72 4.24 -4.60 11.37
CA SER A 72 5.21 -4.99 10.34
C SER A 72 5.05 -4.19 9.04
N GLU A 73 5.80 -4.58 8.03
CA GLU A 73 5.61 -4.06 6.68
C GLU A 73 4.29 -4.53 6.07
N GLY A 74 3.70 -3.71 5.25
CA GLY A 74 2.41 -4.02 4.65
C GLY A 74 2.16 -3.27 3.36
N LEU A 75 0.90 -3.12 3.06
CA LEU A 75 0.38 -2.52 1.84
C LEU A 75 -0.49 -1.32 2.17
N TYR A 76 -0.35 -0.26 1.39
CA TYR A 76 -1.22 0.90 1.49
C TYR A 76 -1.61 1.37 0.09
N THR A 77 -2.89 1.63 -0.09
CA THR A 77 -3.41 2.28 -1.30
C THR A 77 -3.67 3.75 -0.96
N ALA A 78 -3.05 4.65 -1.72
CA ALA A 78 -3.30 6.08 -1.64
C ALA A 78 -4.06 6.55 -2.87
N TYR A 79 -5.00 7.48 -2.71
CA TYR A 79 -5.79 8.03 -3.81
C TYR A 79 -6.07 9.51 -3.59
N LYS A 80 -6.17 10.29 -4.67
CA LYS A 80 -6.51 11.71 -4.63
C LYS A 80 -7.91 11.92 -4.07
N LYS A 81 -8.01 12.54 -2.89
CA LYS A 81 -9.27 12.72 -2.14
C LYS A 81 -10.21 13.75 -2.76
N ASP A 82 -9.71 14.67 -3.60
CA ASP A 82 -10.52 15.62 -4.34
C ASP A 82 -11.33 14.92 -5.44
N ARG A 83 -10.75 13.91 -6.09
CA ARG A 83 -11.36 13.17 -7.19
C ARG A 83 -12.10 11.92 -6.76
N TYR A 84 -11.57 11.19 -5.77
CA TYR A 84 -12.11 9.90 -5.37
C TYR A 84 -12.74 9.92 -4.00
N LEU A 85 -13.75 9.08 -3.82
CA LEU A 85 -14.34 8.72 -2.53
C LEU A 85 -14.22 7.21 -2.36
N SER A 86 -13.63 6.77 -1.26
CA SER A 86 -13.64 5.35 -0.90
C SER A 86 -15.04 4.95 -0.43
N VAL A 87 -15.65 3.98 -1.10
CA VAL A 87 -16.97 3.47 -0.78
C VAL A 87 -16.93 2.10 -0.12
N LYS A 88 -15.80 1.40 -0.22
CA LYS A 88 -15.55 0.14 0.48
C LYS A 88 -14.05 -0.08 0.60
N ASN A 89 -13.61 -0.52 1.77
CA ASN A 89 -12.25 -0.94 2.04
C ASN A 89 -12.26 -2.31 2.74
N ARG A 90 -11.33 -3.17 2.36
CA ARG A 90 -11.17 -4.49 2.97
C ARG A 90 -9.70 -4.88 2.97
N ILE A 91 -9.30 -5.57 4.03
CA ILE A 91 -8.00 -6.22 4.17
C ILE A 91 -8.27 -7.70 4.36
N PHE A 92 -7.57 -8.55 3.63
CA PHE A 92 -7.69 -9.99 3.79
C PHE A 92 -6.37 -10.69 3.49
N TRP A 93 -6.16 -11.87 4.08
CA TRP A 93 -4.97 -12.68 3.85
C TRP A 93 -5.14 -13.56 2.62
N ILE A 94 -4.06 -13.71 1.84
CA ILE A 94 -4.05 -14.52 0.63
C ILE A 94 -3.86 -16.00 1.06
N SER A 95 -4.97 -16.69 1.27
CA SER A 95 -5.03 -18.06 1.79
C SER A 95 -6.40 -18.71 1.50
N ASP A 96 -6.58 -19.96 1.88
CA ASP A 96 -7.89 -20.65 1.85
C ASP A 96 -8.87 -20.10 2.91
N THR A 97 -8.37 -19.37 3.90
CA THR A 97 -9.14 -18.75 4.98
C THR A 97 -8.83 -17.24 5.08
N PRO A 98 -9.24 -16.44 4.10
CA PRO A 98 -8.76 -15.05 3.96
C PRO A 98 -9.14 -14.12 5.12
N GLU A 99 -10.17 -14.45 5.90
CA GLU A 99 -10.60 -13.68 7.07
C GLU A 99 -9.84 -14.06 8.37
N VAL A 100 -9.00 -15.11 8.32
CA VAL A 100 -8.21 -15.55 9.47
C VAL A 100 -6.86 -14.82 9.42
N PRO A 101 -6.55 -13.99 10.43
CA PRO A 101 -5.28 -13.28 10.49
C PRO A 101 -4.07 -14.20 10.37
N GLU A 102 -3.07 -13.76 9.60
CA GLU A 102 -1.81 -14.48 9.32
C GLU A 102 -1.96 -15.82 8.62
N SER A 103 -3.16 -16.15 8.15
CA SER A 103 -3.37 -17.35 7.33
C SER A 103 -2.58 -17.25 6.02
N LYS A 104 -2.10 -18.41 5.55
CA LYS A 104 -1.30 -18.52 4.32
C LYS A 104 -1.45 -19.90 3.70
N PHE A 105 -1.15 -20.03 2.42
CA PHE A 105 -1.04 -21.34 1.78
C PHE A 105 0.20 -22.10 2.27
N ALA A 106 0.15 -23.42 2.26
CA ALA A 106 1.26 -24.29 2.70
C ALA A 106 2.55 -24.05 1.88
N CYS A 107 2.41 -23.71 0.60
CA CYS A 107 3.51 -23.41 -0.32
C CYS A 107 4.01 -21.96 -0.24
N GLN A 108 3.42 -21.14 0.60
CA GLN A 108 3.77 -19.73 0.69
C GLN A 108 5.00 -19.54 1.58
N SER A 109 5.75 -18.45 1.35
CA SER A 109 6.90 -18.05 2.16
C SER A 109 6.56 -17.95 3.66
N ILE A 110 7.60 -17.75 4.49
CA ILE A 110 7.47 -17.63 5.96
C ILE A 110 6.42 -16.58 6.35
N PHE A 111 6.35 -15.49 5.60
CA PHE A 111 5.48 -14.36 5.93
C PHE A 111 4.11 -14.45 5.24
N PRO A 112 3.01 -14.15 5.98
CA PRO A 112 1.70 -14.05 5.38
C PRO A 112 1.66 -12.95 4.33
N ARG A 113 0.78 -13.09 3.35
CA ARG A 113 0.53 -12.08 2.32
C ARG A 113 -0.89 -11.57 2.45
N ILE A 114 -1.04 -10.27 2.32
CA ILE A 114 -2.35 -9.62 2.36
C ILE A 114 -2.70 -9.00 1.02
N CYS A 115 -3.98 -8.76 0.83
CA CYS A 115 -4.52 -7.94 -0.23
C CYS A 115 -5.28 -6.77 0.39
N ILE A 116 -5.04 -5.57 -0.13
CA ILE A 116 -5.84 -4.38 0.17
C ILE A 116 -6.81 -4.17 -0.98
N GLU A 117 -8.10 -4.35 -0.72
CA GLU A 117 -9.18 -3.98 -1.63
C GLU A 117 -9.67 -2.58 -1.28
N THR A 118 -9.65 -1.68 -2.26
CA THR A 118 -10.20 -0.33 -2.13
C THR A 118 -11.15 -0.07 -3.29
N LYS A 119 -12.44 0.08 -3.01
CA LYS A 119 -13.43 0.46 -4.01
C LYS A 119 -13.59 1.98 -4.01
N LEU A 120 -13.22 2.61 -5.11
CA LEU A 120 -13.22 4.05 -5.29
C LEU A 120 -14.37 4.49 -6.21
N PHE A 121 -15.15 5.48 -5.79
CA PHE A 121 -16.07 6.19 -6.63
C PHE A 121 -15.35 7.40 -7.24
N ASP A 122 -15.25 7.45 -8.56
CA ASP A 122 -14.67 8.59 -9.30
C ASP A 122 -15.74 9.66 -9.46
N LYS A 123 -15.55 10.79 -8.80
CA LYS A 123 -16.48 11.94 -8.82
C LYS A 123 -16.62 12.56 -10.21
N ASN A 124 -15.60 12.41 -11.08
CA ASN A 124 -15.62 12.96 -12.45
C ASN A 124 -16.41 12.07 -13.40
N THR A 125 -16.15 10.77 -13.39
CA THR A 125 -16.79 9.83 -14.32
C THR A 125 -18.09 9.22 -13.76
N LYS A 126 -18.38 9.41 -12.46
CA LYS A 126 -19.52 8.82 -11.73
C LYS A 126 -19.52 7.28 -11.74
N LYS A 127 -18.35 6.68 -11.87
CA LYS A 127 -18.17 5.23 -11.90
C LYS A 127 -17.36 4.75 -10.70
N CYS A 128 -17.57 3.49 -10.32
CA CYS A 128 -16.74 2.82 -9.32
C CYS A 128 -15.63 2.04 -10.00
N VAL A 129 -14.48 1.97 -9.33
CA VAL A 129 -13.34 1.11 -9.69
C VAL A 129 -12.88 0.38 -8.45
N ASN A 130 -12.54 -0.91 -8.58
CA ASN A 130 -11.89 -1.68 -7.53
C ASN A 130 -10.38 -1.67 -7.77
N VAL A 131 -9.63 -1.35 -6.73
CA VAL A 131 -8.18 -1.41 -6.71
C VAL A 131 -7.76 -2.51 -5.75
N TYR A 132 -6.97 -3.45 -6.22
CA TYR A 132 -6.40 -4.52 -5.42
C TYR A 132 -4.89 -4.34 -5.37
N ASN A 133 -4.38 -4.04 -4.19
CA ASN A 133 -2.94 -3.90 -3.95
C ASN A 133 -2.43 -5.19 -3.28
N VAL A 134 -1.43 -5.81 -3.89
CA VAL A 134 -0.82 -7.06 -3.42
C VAL A 134 0.70 -6.97 -3.50
N HIS A 135 1.38 -7.74 -2.65
CA HIS A 135 2.81 -8.01 -2.72
C HIS A 135 3.02 -9.51 -2.52
N LEU A 136 3.11 -10.21 -3.63
CA LEU A 136 3.13 -11.67 -3.63
C LEU A 136 4.45 -12.23 -3.07
N ALA A 137 4.43 -13.49 -2.67
CA ALA A 137 5.64 -14.21 -2.32
C ALA A 137 6.52 -14.39 -3.56
N ILE A 138 7.83 -14.38 -3.35
CA ILE A 138 8.78 -14.87 -4.35
C ILE A 138 8.62 -16.40 -4.34
N GLY A 139 8.26 -16.98 -5.48
CA GLY A 139 8.24 -18.43 -5.65
C GLY A 139 9.66 -19.00 -5.57
N ASP A 140 9.77 -20.20 -5.02
CA ASP A 140 10.99 -21.01 -5.10
C ASP A 140 11.16 -21.54 -6.53
#